data_af2d4caf3fcd8ff309545121f85d0f35
#
_entry.id   af2d4caf3fcd8ff309545121f85d0f35
#
_cell.length_a   1.000
_cell.length_b   1.000
_cell.length_c   1.000
_cell.angle_alpha   90.00
_cell.angle_beta   90.00
_cell.angle_gamma   90.00
#
_symmetry.space_group_name_H-M   'P 1'
#
loop_
_entity.id
_entity.type
_entity.pdbx_description
1 polymer ?
#
loop_
_entity_poly.entity_id
_entity_poly.type
_entity_poly.pdbx_seq_one_letter_code
_entity_poly.pdbx_strand_id
1 'polypeptide(L)'
;MLVDDKILVQKVSYWAGDVDRGDIVVFDDPGGWLDGVDAARPGNAFQKGLEKIGLFPSGGHLIKRVVGVGGDHVVCCTGGKLTVNGAAIDEPYLLDQTATADTPFDVTVPKGRLWVMGDNRGNSLASPQHRDDPDRGFLRESAVVGEAWLRVWPFGRAGFVGGTSAFADVPDPR
;
A
#
# COMPACT_ATOMS: atom_id res chain seq x y z
N MET A 1 -4.15 8.53 -3.55
CA MET A 1 -3.89 8.66 -5.01
C MET A 1 -5.19 8.55 -5.77
N LEU A 2 -5.30 9.20 -6.94
CA LEU A 2 -6.50 9.16 -7.78
C LEU A 2 -6.21 8.37 -9.06
N VAL A 3 -7.29 7.96 -9.75
CA VAL A 3 -7.20 7.37 -11.09
C VAL A 3 -6.50 8.36 -12.01
N ASP A 4 -5.64 7.87 -12.92
CA ASP A 4 -4.80 8.65 -13.85
C ASP A 4 -3.59 9.40 -13.25
N ASP A 5 -3.31 9.27 -11.94
CA ASP A 5 -2.02 9.73 -11.40
C ASP A 5 -0.88 8.88 -11.99
N LYS A 6 0.15 9.56 -12.56
CA LYS A 6 1.40 8.89 -12.97
C LYS A 6 2.43 9.05 -11.86
N ILE A 7 3.00 7.95 -11.44
CA ILE A 7 3.96 7.88 -10.34
C ILE A 7 5.30 7.34 -10.83
N LEU A 8 6.37 7.79 -10.20
CA LEU A 8 7.68 7.17 -10.32
C LEU A 8 7.84 6.15 -9.19
N VAL A 9 8.22 4.95 -9.59
CA VAL A 9 8.50 3.84 -8.69
C VAL A 9 10.01 3.63 -8.64
N GLN A 10 10.58 3.71 -7.44
CA GLN A 10 11.98 3.47 -7.19
C GLN A 10 12.16 2.01 -6.77
N LYS A 11 13.03 1.29 -7.46
CA LYS A 11 13.34 -0.12 -7.15
C LYS A 11 14.59 -0.28 -6.25
N VAL A 12 15.40 0.77 -6.14
CA VAL A 12 16.73 0.69 -5.53
C VAL A 12 16.72 0.74 -4.01
N SER A 13 15.71 1.41 -3.40
CA SER A 13 15.62 1.56 -1.95
C SER A 13 15.54 0.23 -1.21
N TYR A 14 14.85 -0.74 -1.76
CA TYR A 14 14.66 -2.07 -1.13
C TYR A 14 15.78 -3.09 -1.39
N TRP A 15 16.82 -2.71 -2.14
CA TRP A 15 18.03 -3.52 -2.25
C TRP A 15 19.01 -3.25 -1.11
N ALA A 16 18.82 -2.14 -0.40
CA ALA A 16 19.74 -1.67 0.66
C ALA A 16 19.04 -1.17 1.92
N GLY A 17 17.70 -1.23 2.01
CA GLY A 17 16.93 -0.76 3.16
C GLY A 17 15.65 -1.58 3.38
N ASP A 18 15.12 -1.51 4.57
CA ASP A 18 13.85 -2.14 4.95
C ASP A 18 12.67 -1.28 4.48
N VAL A 19 11.50 -1.90 4.38
CA VAL A 19 10.23 -1.21 4.12
C VAL A 19 9.74 -0.59 5.41
N ASP A 20 9.45 0.71 5.39
CA ASP A 20 8.99 1.44 6.58
C ASP A 20 7.47 1.65 6.59
N ARG A 21 6.94 1.92 7.79
CA ARG A 21 5.55 2.34 7.97
C ARG A 21 5.32 3.67 7.28
N GLY A 22 4.25 3.76 6.51
CA GLY A 22 3.91 4.96 5.74
C GLY A 22 4.37 4.94 4.30
N ASP A 23 5.27 4.03 3.93
CA ASP A 23 5.70 3.85 2.54
C ASP A 23 4.54 3.46 1.64
N ILE A 24 4.60 3.93 0.41
CA ILE A 24 3.67 3.50 -0.63
C ILE A 24 4.38 2.48 -1.50
N VAL A 25 3.99 1.22 -1.36
CA VAL A 25 4.61 0.11 -2.06
C VAL A 25 3.82 -0.29 -3.30
N VAL A 26 4.58 -0.65 -4.35
CA VAL A 26 4.09 -1.32 -5.54
C VAL A 26 4.53 -2.76 -5.45
N PHE A 27 3.61 -3.69 -5.62
CA PHE A 27 3.86 -5.12 -5.46
C PHE A 27 3.07 -5.94 -6.46
N ASP A 28 3.56 -7.14 -6.73
CA ASP A 28 2.85 -8.12 -7.55
C ASP A 28 1.65 -8.68 -6.79
N ASP A 29 0.56 -8.97 -7.51
CA ASP A 29 -0.61 -9.59 -6.91
C ASP A 29 -0.20 -10.88 -6.17
N PRO A 30 -0.39 -10.95 -4.85
CA PRO A 30 0.01 -12.12 -4.07
C PRO A 30 -0.86 -13.37 -4.33
N GLY A 31 -1.87 -13.24 -5.15
CA GLY A 31 -2.77 -14.31 -5.57
C GLY A 31 -4.24 -13.99 -5.29
N GLY A 32 -4.89 -13.33 -6.26
CA GLY A 32 -6.33 -13.10 -6.22
C GLY A 32 -6.79 -11.78 -5.61
N TRP A 33 -5.89 -10.87 -5.24
CA TRP A 33 -6.29 -9.53 -4.76
C TRP A 33 -6.89 -8.67 -5.87
N LEU A 34 -6.64 -9.03 -7.13
CA LEU A 34 -7.23 -8.41 -8.31
C LEU A 34 -8.43 -9.19 -8.85
N ASP A 35 -8.79 -10.34 -8.26
CA ASP A 35 -9.93 -11.13 -8.70
C ASP A 35 -11.23 -10.34 -8.46
N GLY A 36 -11.91 -9.99 -9.56
CA GLY A 36 -13.15 -9.19 -9.53
C GLY A 36 -12.97 -7.69 -9.79
N VAL A 37 -11.75 -7.17 -9.84
CA VAL A 37 -11.45 -5.85 -10.39
C VAL A 37 -10.92 -6.06 -11.79
N ASP A 38 -11.47 -5.37 -12.82
CA ASP A 38 -11.06 -5.50 -14.22
C ASP A 38 -9.53 -5.47 -14.38
N ALA A 39 -8.91 -6.63 -14.24
CA ALA A 39 -7.47 -6.85 -14.41
C ALA A 39 -7.03 -6.71 -15.88
N ALA A 40 -7.93 -6.33 -16.77
CA ALA A 40 -7.71 -6.31 -18.20
C ALA A 40 -8.31 -5.08 -18.89
N ARG A 41 -7.67 -3.92 -18.72
CA ARG A 41 -7.67 -3.00 -19.85
C ARG A 41 -6.42 -3.31 -20.67
N PRO A 42 -6.58 -3.89 -21.89
CA PRO A 42 -5.44 -4.11 -22.77
C PRO A 42 -4.82 -2.75 -23.08
N GLY A 43 -3.59 -2.55 -22.60
CA GLY A 43 -2.84 -1.34 -22.87
C GLY A 43 -2.66 -1.11 -24.36
N ASN A 44 -2.71 0.15 -24.79
CA ASN A 44 -2.40 0.56 -26.15
C ASN A 44 -0.97 0.10 -26.55
N ALA A 45 -0.70 -0.05 -27.85
CA ALA A 45 0.60 -0.48 -28.37
C ALA A 45 1.79 0.33 -27.81
N PHE A 46 1.55 1.61 -27.46
CA PHE A 46 2.53 2.50 -26.81
C PHE A 46 2.81 2.07 -25.36
N GLN A 47 1.80 1.62 -24.62
CA GLN A 47 1.98 1.10 -23.26
C GLN A 47 2.81 -0.19 -23.26
N LYS A 48 2.55 -1.10 -24.22
CA LYS A 48 3.35 -2.32 -24.42
C LYS A 48 4.83 -2.02 -24.75
N GLY A 49 5.09 -0.92 -25.44
CA GLY A 49 6.47 -0.45 -25.69
C GLY A 49 7.17 0.03 -24.42
N LEU A 50 6.45 0.77 -23.56
CA LEU A 50 6.96 1.27 -22.29
C LEU A 50 7.13 0.15 -21.24
N GLU A 51 6.31 -0.90 -21.29
CA GLU A 51 6.47 -2.12 -20.50
C GLU A 51 7.80 -2.82 -20.79
N LYS A 52 8.17 -2.92 -22.06
CA LYS A 52 9.41 -3.56 -22.51
C LYS A 52 10.68 -2.89 -21.99
N ILE A 53 10.63 -1.58 -21.74
CA ILE A 53 11.76 -0.82 -21.21
C ILE A 53 11.64 -0.54 -19.69
N GLY A 54 10.67 -1.19 -19.03
CA GLY A 54 10.49 -1.11 -17.57
C GLY A 54 9.97 0.24 -17.06
N LEU A 55 9.43 1.08 -17.94
CA LEU A 55 8.86 2.39 -17.61
C LEU A 55 7.34 2.33 -17.33
N PHE A 56 6.72 1.18 -17.58
CA PHE A 56 5.31 0.93 -17.25
C PHE A 56 5.17 -0.44 -16.61
N PRO A 57 4.46 -0.59 -15.47
CA PRO A 57 4.17 -1.89 -14.91
C PRO A 57 3.21 -2.64 -15.84
N SER A 58 3.62 -3.78 -16.32
CA SER A 58 2.75 -4.76 -17.00
C SER A 58 1.70 -5.25 -16.01
N GLY A 59 0.46 -5.28 -16.43
CA GLY A 59 -0.74 -5.51 -15.59
C GLY A 59 -0.58 -6.56 -14.49
N GLY A 60 -1.17 -6.28 -13.32
CA GLY A 60 -1.13 -7.16 -12.15
C GLY A 60 -0.42 -6.55 -10.94
N HIS A 61 0.08 -5.32 -11.03
CA HIS A 61 0.66 -4.64 -9.87
C HIS A 61 -0.39 -3.86 -9.08
N LEU A 62 -0.30 -3.98 -7.79
CA LEU A 62 -1.09 -3.24 -6.80
C LEU A 62 -0.23 -2.15 -6.17
N ILE A 63 -0.89 -1.07 -5.75
CA ILE A 63 -0.27 0.01 -5.01
C ILE A 63 -1.04 0.25 -3.72
N LYS A 64 -0.35 0.19 -2.58
CA LYS A 64 -0.93 0.36 -1.25
C LYS A 64 0.06 1.05 -0.32
N ARG A 65 -0.45 1.58 0.80
CA ARG A 65 0.39 2.12 1.87
C ARG A 65 0.67 1.05 2.92
N VAL A 66 1.91 0.96 3.37
CA VAL A 66 2.32 0.13 4.49
C VAL A 66 1.84 0.76 5.78
N VAL A 67 1.04 0.02 6.54
CA VAL A 67 0.50 0.45 7.83
C VAL A 67 1.20 -0.26 8.97
N GLY A 68 1.65 -1.50 8.75
CA GLY A 68 2.40 -2.27 9.72
C GLY A 68 3.47 -3.10 9.06
N VAL A 69 4.60 -3.22 9.75
CA VAL A 69 5.76 -4.04 9.38
C VAL A 69 5.90 -5.23 10.33
N GLY A 70 6.79 -6.15 10.04
CA GLY A 70 6.99 -7.37 10.84
C GLY A 70 7.18 -7.11 12.33
N GLY A 71 6.31 -7.66 13.16
CA GLY A 71 6.26 -7.49 14.62
C GLY A 71 5.18 -6.51 15.09
N ASP A 72 4.65 -5.64 14.23
CA ASP A 72 3.65 -4.67 14.62
C ASP A 72 2.30 -5.30 14.99
N HIS A 73 1.67 -4.74 16.02
CA HIS A 73 0.30 -5.01 16.38
C HIS A 73 -0.59 -3.90 15.82
N VAL A 74 -1.43 -4.25 14.85
CA VAL A 74 -2.28 -3.31 14.12
C VAL A 74 -3.74 -3.60 14.43
N VAL A 75 -4.47 -2.60 14.91
CA VAL A 75 -5.88 -2.74 15.29
C VAL A 75 -6.73 -1.67 14.61
N CYS A 76 -7.79 -2.05 13.97
CA CYS A 76 -8.86 -1.18 13.50
C CYS A 76 -10.20 -1.58 14.13
N CYS A 77 -11.02 -0.69 14.64
CA CYS A 77 -10.75 0.72 14.83
C CYS A 77 -11.18 1.07 16.24
N THR A 78 -10.26 1.43 17.08
CA THR A 78 -10.56 1.83 18.45
C THR A 78 -10.95 3.31 18.46
N GLY A 79 -12.21 3.59 18.80
CA GLY A 79 -12.72 4.97 18.76
C GLY A 79 -12.72 5.59 17.35
N GLY A 80 -12.84 4.75 16.30
CA GLY A 80 -12.84 5.19 14.91
C GLY A 80 -11.43 5.42 14.32
N LYS A 81 -10.36 5.17 15.08
CA LYS A 81 -8.97 5.36 14.63
C LYS A 81 -8.23 4.02 14.51
N LEU A 82 -7.35 3.97 13.52
CA LEU A 82 -6.36 2.93 13.41
C LEU A 82 -5.33 3.08 14.54
N THR A 83 -4.90 1.98 15.12
CA THR A 83 -3.80 1.97 16.10
C THR A 83 -2.70 1.01 15.66
N VAL A 84 -1.44 1.41 15.87
CA VAL A 84 -0.27 0.57 15.65
C VAL A 84 0.57 0.57 16.93
N ASN A 85 0.84 -0.61 17.47
CA ASN A 85 1.53 -0.82 18.76
C ASN A 85 0.92 0.00 19.92
N GLY A 86 -0.41 0.19 19.87
CA GLY A 86 -1.15 0.97 20.86
C GLY A 86 -1.17 2.49 20.61
N ALA A 87 -0.40 3.01 19.67
CA ALA A 87 -0.43 4.42 19.27
C ALA A 87 -1.56 4.64 18.24
N ALA A 88 -2.42 5.62 18.48
CA ALA A 88 -3.45 6.02 17.51
C ALA A 88 -2.82 6.80 16.36
N ILE A 89 -3.16 6.44 15.14
CA ILE A 89 -2.62 7.05 13.94
C ILE A 89 -3.58 8.12 13.41
N ASP A 90 -3.04 9.32 13.22
CA ASP A 90 -3.71 10.36 12.45
C ASP A 90 -3.37 10.18 10.97
N GLU A 91 -4.40 10.05 10.13
CA GLU A 91 -4.24 9.63 8.74
C GLU A 91 -4.60 10.76 7.74
N PRO A 92 -3.84 11.87 7.69
CA PRO A 92 -4.17 13.04 6.85
C PRO A 92 -4.12 12.73 5.35
N TYR A 93 -3.54 11.60 4.96
CA TYR A 93 -3.42 11.14 3.59
C TYR A 93 -4.68 10.43 3.06
N LEU A 94 -5.67 10.15 3.90
CA LEU A 94 -6.91 9.52 3.46
C LEU A 94 -7.68 10.43 2.51
N LEU A 95 -8.25 9.83 1.47
CA LEU A 95 -9.10 10.52 0.53
C LEU A 95 -10.39 11.02 1.20
N ASP A 96 -10.96 10.20 2.08
CA ASP A 96 -12.09 10.53 2.95
C ASP A 96 -11.65 10.36 4.40
N GLN A 97 -11.58 11.46 5.13
CA GLN A 97 -11.15 11.50 6.53
C GLN A 97 -12.15 10.84 7.49
N THR A 98 -13.37 10.60 7.03
CA THR A 98 -14.41 9.91 7.81
C THR A 98 -14.42 8.41 7.57
N ALA A 99 -13.74 7.95 6.52
CA ALA A 99 -13.67 6.55 6.16
C ALA A 99 -12.73 5.81 7.11
N THR A 100 -13.31 5.02 8.00
CA THR A 100 -12.58 3.98 8.72
C THR A 100 -12.50 2.73 7.83
N ALA A 101 -11.68 1.75 8.20
CA ALA A 101 -11.75 0.46 7.52
C ALA A 101 -13.13 -0.15 7.75
N ASP A 102 -13.80 -0.55 6.67
CA ASP A 102 -15.15 -1.13 6.72
C ASP A 102 -15.20 -2.44 7.52
N THR A 103 -14.06 -3.04 7.77
CA THR A 103 -13.93 -4.33 8.45
C THR A 103 -12.99 -4.18 9.65
N PRO A 104 -13.49 -4.33 10.90
CA PRO A 104 -12.64 -4.35 12.09
C PRO A 104 -11.64 -5.50 12.04
N PHE A 105 -10.42 -5.24 12.50
CA PHE A 105 -9.36 -6.25 12.59
C PHE A 105 -8.44 -5.97 13.78
N ASP A 106 -7.80 -7.04 14.24
CA ASP A 106 -6.79 -7.05 15.28
C ASP A 106 -5.76 -8.10 14.86
N VAL A 107 -4.58 -7.65 14.45
CA VAL A 107 -3.56 -8.50 13.84
C VAL A 107 -2.17 -8.15 14.32
N THR A 108 -1.33 -9.18 14.50
CA THR A 108 0.12 -9.00 14.64
C THR A 108 0.79 -9.41 13.33
N VAL A 109 1.55 -8.50 12.76
CA VAL A 109 2.22 -8.70 11.47
C VAL A 109 3.39 -9.68 11.65
N PRO A 110 3.43 -10.82 10.94
CA PRO A 110 4.57 -11.74 11.04
C PRO A 110 5.85 -11.12 10.47
N LYS A 111 7.01 -11.58 10.92
CA LYS A 111 8.32 -11.17 10.35
C LYS A 111 8.39 -11.44 8.85
N GLY A 112 8.95 -10.51 8.08
CA GLY A 112 9.03 -10.58 6.62
C GLY A 112 7.70 -10.38 5.92
N ARG A 113 6.70 -9.84 6.63
CA ARG A 113 5.37 -9.52 6.11
C ARG A 113 5.01 -8.07 6.37
N LEU A 114 4.08 -7.58 5.57
CA LEU A 114 3.53 -6.23 5.65
C LEU A 114 2.01 -6.29 5.79
N TRP A 115 1.46 -5.32 6.52
CA TRP A 115 0.04 -5.02 6.51
C TRP A 115 -0.17 -3.75 5.70
N VAL A 116 -0.89 -3.87 4.59
CA VAL A 116 -1.04 -2.77 3.63
C VAL A 116 -2.50 -2.35 3.49
N MET A 117 -2.73 -1.05 3.35
CA MET A 117 -4.06 -0.48 3.19
C MET A 117 -4.08 0.58 2.09
N GLY A 118 -5.23 0.78 1.46
CA GLY A 118 -5.41 1.86 0.49
C GLY A 118 -5.71 3.19 1.16
N ASP A 119 -5.28 4.31 0.57
CA ASP A 119 -5.64 5.66 1.02
C ASP A 119 -7.12 6.01 0.72
N ASN A 120 -7.78 5.24 -0.16
CA ASN A 120 -9.22 5.28 -0.38
C ASN A 120 -9.86 4.06 0.31
N ARG A 121 -10.13 4.17 1.61
CA ARG A 121 -10.58 3.06 2.47
C ARG A 121 -11.85 2.36 1.95
N GLY A 122 -12.86 3.12 1.56
CA GLY A 122 -14.15 2.59 1.12
C GLY A 122 -14.12 1.94 -0.28
N ASN A 123 -13.01 2.04 -1.02
CA ASN A 123 -12.87 1.45 -2.35
C ASN A 123 -11.47 0.88 -2.57
N SER A 124 -11.02 0.05 -1.64
CA SER A 124 -9.68 -0.54 -1.72
C SER A 124 -9.69 -1.96 -1.20
N LEU A 125 -9.55 -2.92 -2.10
CA LEU A 125 -9.20 -4.29 -1.72
C LEU A 125 -7.74 -4.30 -1.24
N ALA A 126 -7.55 -4.64 0.03
CA ALA A 126 -6.27 -4.55 0.72
C ALA A 126 -6.20 -5.62 1.83
N SER A 127 -5.16 -5.62 2.66
CA SER A 127 -4.97 -6.61 3.71
C SER A 127 -6.23 -6.95 4.52
N PRO A 128 -7.05 -5.98 4.98
CA PRO A 128 -8.25 -6.31 5.78
C PRO A 128 -9.30 -7.16 5.06
N GLN A 129 -9.44 -7.03 3.75
CA GLN A 129 -10.42 -7.77 2.95
C GLN A 129 -9.94 -9.19 2.60
N HIS A 130 -8.63 -9.43 2.70
CA HIS A 130 -7.97 -10.69 2.32
C HIS A 130 -7.59 -11.58 3.52
N ARG A 131 -8.18 -11.35 4.70
CA ARG A 131 -7.87 -12.11 5.93
C ARG A 131 -8.25 -13.58 5.87
N ASP A 132 -9.19 -13.93 5.02
CA ASP A 132 -9.65 -15.31 4.82
C ASP A 132 -8.80 -16.06 3.77
N ASP A 133 -7.87 -15.35 3.08
CA ASP A 133 -6.95 -15.94 2.13
C ASP A 133 -5.84 -16.72 2.84
N PRO A 134 -5.12 -17.61 2.14
CA PRO A 134 -4.06 -18.44 2.73
C PRO A 134 -2.97 -17.63 3.45
N ASP A 135 -2.61 -16.46 2.93
CA ASP A 135 -1.64 -15.54 3.53
C ASP A 135 -2.26 -14.59 4.56
N ARG A 136 -3.57 -14.72 4.88
CA ARG A 136 -4.33 -13.93 5.86
C ARG A 136 -4.25 -12.42 5.62
N GLY A 137 -4.16 -12.00 4.37
CA GLY A 137 -4.00 -10.60 3.99
C GLY A 137 -2.58 -10.04 4.20
N PHE A 138 -1.63 -10.84 4.68
CA PHE A 138 -0.26 -10.38 4.85
C PHE A 138 0.52 -10.43 3.54
N LEU A 139 1.01 -9.27 3.09
CA LEU A 139 1.88 -9.17 1.94
C LEU A 139 3.31 -9.60 2.31
N ARG A 140 3.96 -10.39 1.47
CA ARG A 140 5.39 -10.70 1.63
C ARG A 140 6.22 -9.48 1.25
N GLU A 141 7.21 -9.11 2.07
CA GLU A 141 8.15 -8.06 1.70
C GLU A 141 8.85 -8.35 0.37
N SER A 142 9.16 -9.62 0.11
CA SER A 142 9.78 -10.05 -1.16
C SER A 142 8.89 -9.88 -2.40
N ALA A 143 7.59 -9.65 -2.23
CA ALA A 143 6.66 -9.34 -3.34
C ALA A 143 6.66 -7.85 -3.71
N VAL A 144 7.32 -7.01 -2.92
CA VAL A 144 7.44 -5.58 -3.20
C VAL A 144 8.38 -5.37 -4.37
N VAL A 145 7.86 -4.74 -5.42
CA VAL A 145 8.61 -4.39 -6.64
C VAL A 145 9.35 -3.07 -6.48
N GLY A 146 8.80 -2.15 -5.68
CA GLY A 146 9.42 -0.86 -5.41
C GLY A 146 8.51 0.09 -4.65
N GLU A 147 9.06 1.25 -4.32
CA GLU A 147 8.39 2.34 -3.61
C GLU A 147 7.92 3.41 -4.59
N ALA A 148 6.67 3.86 -4.43
CA ALA A 148 6.15 5.03 -5.12
C ALA A 148 6.50 6.28 -4.30
N TRP A 149 7.41 7.10 -4.80
CA TRP A 149 7.92 8.26 -4.06
C TRP A 149 7.57 9.61 -4.69
N LEU A 150 7.29 9.65 -6.00
CA LEU A 150 6.99 10.89 -6.72
C LEU A 150 5.79 10.72 -7.65
N ARG A 151 4.82 11.60 -7.51
CA ARG A 151 3.75 11.76 -8.51
C ARG A 151 4.18 12.81 -9.51
N VAL A 152 4.22 12.43 -10.80
CA VAL A 152 4.66 13.29 -11.90
C VAL A 152 3.51 13.86 -12.73
N TRP A 153 2.32 13.30 -12.63
CA TRP A 153 1.15 13.75 -13.36
C TRP A 153 -0.12 13.56 -12.52
N PRO A 154 -1.09 14.47 -12.61
CA PRO A 154 -1.09 15.74 -13.35
C PRO A 154 -0.14 16.76 -12.70
N PHE A 155 0.45 17.66 -13.49
CA PHE A 155 1.45 18.63 -13.02
C PHE A 155 0.95 19.51 -11.86
N GLY A 156 -0.35 19.86 -11.82
CA GLY A 156 -0.95 20.61 -10.71
C GLY A 156 -0.95 19.87 -9.37
N ARG A 157 -0.64 18.56 -9.35
CA ARG A 157 -0.54 17.71 -8.16
C ARG A 157 0.80 16.96 -8.10
N ALA A 158 1.77 17.37 -8.92
CA ALA A 158 3.12 16.78 -8.89
C ALA A 158 3.77 17.02 -7.53
N GLY A 159 4.43 16.00 -6.99
CA GLY A 159 5.09 16.07 -5.69
C GLY A 159 5.38 14.71 -5.09
N PHE A 160 6.14 14.71 -4.01
CA PHE A 160 6.43 13.50 -3.26
C PHE A 160 5.14 12.89 -2.69
N VAL A 161 4.99 11.58 -2.78
CA VAL A 161 3.81 10.83 -2.33
C VAL A 161 4.13 9.81 -1.23
N GLY A 162 5.39 9.45 -1.08
CA GLY A 162 5.88 8.60 -0.01
C GLY A 162 6.20 9.40 1.24
N GLY A 163 6.43 8.70 2.33
CA GLY A 163 6.78 9.23 3.64
C GLY A 163 5.66 10.07 4.26
N THR A 164 5.20 9.67 5.42
CA THR A 164 4.27 10.46 6.21
C THR A 164 4.74 10.47 7.64
N SER A 165 4.65 11.62 8.30
CA SER A 165 4.93 11.73 9.73
C SER A 165 3.87 11.05 10.61
N ALA A 166 2.80 10.53 10.01
CA ALA A 166 1.71 9.87 10.74
C ALA A 166 2.17 8.70 11.62
N PHE A 167 3.28 8.05 11.26
CA PHE A 167 3.83 6.91 11.99
C PHE A 167 5.08 7.25 12.82
N ALA A 168 5.49 8.53 12.88
CA ALA A 168 6.73 8.94 13.53
C ALA A 168 6.76 8.62 15.05
N ASP A 169 5.60 8.67 15.70
CA ASP A 169 5.48 8.45 17.14
C ASP A 169 5.04 7.01 17.49
N VAL A 170 5.01 6.11 16.49
CA VAL A 170 4.66 4.71 16.73
C VAL A 170 5.84 4.01 17.41
N PRO A 171 5.62 3.40 18.60
CA PRO A 171 6.69 2.66 19.27
C PRO A 171 7.08 1.42 18.45
N ASP A 172 8.31 0.96 18.67
CA ASP A 172 8.78 -0.29 18.09
C ASP A 172 7.94 -1.48 18.59
N PRO A 173 7.82 -2.54 17.79
CA PRO A 173 7.12 -3.76 18.20
C PRO A 173 7.79 -4.38 19.44
N ARG A 174 6.97 -4.88 20.34
CA ARG A 174 7.41 -5.52 21.59
C ARG A 174 7.72 -6.99 21.42
#